data_0bb385d28db287808055d50ba9597ff1
#
_entry.id   0bb385d28db287808055d50ba9597ff1
#
_cell.length_a   1.000
_cell.length_b   1.000
_cell.length_c   1.000
_cell.angle_alpha   90.00
_cell.angle_beta   90.00
_cell.angle_gamma   90.00
#
_symmetry.space_group_name_H-M   'P 1'
#
loop_
_entity.id
_entity.type
_entity.pdbx_description
1 polymer ?
#
loop_
_entity_poly.entity_id
_entity_poly.type
_entity_poly.pdbx_seq_one_letter_code
_entity_poly.pdbx_strand_id
1 'polypeptide(L)'
;MRPFDFYAPTTVVEALTLLDQYKDSVACIAGGTDLTLELNEWKAQPAVVIDLKKLKELDYIKVENGIVRIGALTSHAEVAANDIIRENVHILYDACRQVGSPQIRNLATLGGNICQSSVAGDCL
;
A
#
# COMPACT_ATOMS: atom_id res chain seq x y z
N MET A 1 3.17 6.25 21.09
CA MET A 1 3.13 6.87 19.74
C MET A 1 3.47 8.35 19.85
N ARG A 2 4.49 8.81 19.14
CA ARG A 2 4.84 10.22 19.06
C ARG A 2 3.78 11.00 18.28
N PRO A 3 3.34 12.20 18.72
CA PRO A 3 2.44 13.04 17.92
C PRO A 3 3.05 13.39 16.55
N PHE A 4 2.21 13.44 15.53
CA PHE A 4 2.61 13.79 14.17
C PHE A 4 1.51 14.61 13.49
N ASP A 5 1.90 15.40 12.48
CA ASP A 5 0.96 16.04 11.58
C ASP A 5 0.50 15.05 10.52
N PHE A 6 -0.78 15.14 10.13
CA PHE A 6 -1.39 14.19 9.20
C PHE A 6 -1.96 14.91 7.98
N TYR A 7 -1.61 14.43 6.79
CA TYR A 7 -2.09 14.94 5.52
C TYR A 7 -2.68 13.81 4.69
N ALA A 8 -3.73 14.11 3.94
CA ALA A 8 -4.41 13.16 3.09
C ALA A 8 -4.60 13.74 1.68
N PRO A 9 -3.54 13.77 0.86
CA PRO A 9 -3.61 14.33 -0.49
C PRO A 9 -4.54 13.52 -1.38
N THR A 10 -5.13 14.19 -2.37
CA THR A 10 -6.05 13.57 -3.33
C THR A 10 -5.44 13.36 -4.71
N THR A 11 -4.25 13.91 -4.97
CA THR A 11 -3.50 13.74 -6.21
C THR A 11 -2.06 13.32 -5.94
N VAL A 12 -1.46 12.63 -6.90
CA VAL A 12 -0.05 12.22 -6.80
C VAL A 12 0.87 13.45 -6.73
N VAL A 13 0.58 14.50 -7.50
CA VAL A 13 1.37 15.73 -7.47
C VAL A 13 1.39 16.36 -6.08
N GLU A 14 0.24 16.45 -5.42
CA GLU A 14 0.13 16.95 -4.05
C GLU A 14 0.91 16.09 -3.07
N ALA A 15 0.80 14.76 -3.19
CA ALA A 15 1.55 13.82 -2.36
C ALA A 15 3.06 13.99 -2.52
N LEU A 16 3.54 14.10 -3.75
CA LEU A 16 4.97 14.31 -4.03
C LEU A 16 5.47 15.65 -3.48
N THR A 17 4.66 16.70 -3.54
CA THR A 17 4.98 18.00 -2.97
C THR A 17 5.16 17.92 -1.46
N LEU A 18 4.24 17.22 -0.78
CA LEU A 18 4.32 17.01 0.67
C LEU A 18 5.55 16.17 1.06
N LEU A 19 5.84 15.12 0.30
CA LEU A 19 7.02 14.27 0.52
C LEU A 19 8.32 15.08 0.40
N ASP A 20 8.42 15.95 -0.59
CA ASP A 20 9.58 16.81 -0.78
C ASP A 20 9.71 17.83 0.35
N GLN A 21 8.59 18.41 0.78
CA GLN A 21 8.56 19.42 1.85
C GLN A 21 8.98 18.85 3.20
N TYR A 22 8.58 17.62 3.54
CA TYR A 22 8.81 17.00 4.85
C TYR A 22 9.76 15.81 4.80
N LYS A 23 10.60 15.74 3.80
CA LYS A 23 11.46 14.57 3.49
C LYS A 23 12.34 14.07 4.63
N ASP A 24 12.67 14.94 5.61
CA ASP A 24 13.56 14.58 6.72
C ASP A 24 12.86 13.74 7.79
N SER A 25 11.55 13.81 7.90
CA SER A 25 10.80 13.07 8.92
C SER A 25 9.37 12.80 8.48
N VAL A 26 9.20 11.99 7.45
CA VAL A 26 7.89 11.66 6.87
C VAL A 26 7.73 10.16 6.72
N ALA A 27 6.52 9.67 6.95
CA ALA A 27 6.12 8.31 6.61
C ALA A 27 4.83 8.33 5.79
N CYS A 28 4.72 7.40 4.86
CA CYS A 28 3.48 7.19 4.09
C CYS A 28 2.68 6.06 4.71
N ILE A 29 1.37 6.23 4.78
CA ILE A 29 0.45 5.18 5.20
C ILE A 29 -0.49 4.83 4.04
N ALA A 30 -0.54 3.56 3.67
CA ALA A 30 -1.51 3.00 2.73
C ALA A 30 -2.59 2.25 3.51
N GLY A 31 -2.45 0.94 3.68
CA GLY A 31 -3.38 0.16 4.51
C GLY A 31 -3.17 0.34 6.01
N GLY A 32 -1.98 0.72 6.43
CA GLY A 32 -1.64 0.94 7.83
C GLY A 32 -1.40 -0.33 8.63
N THR A 33 -1.36 -1.49 7.99
CA THR A 33 -1.24 -2.78 8.69
C THR A 33 0.11 -2.97 9.39
N ASP A 34 1.18 -2.42 8.81
CA ASP A 34 2.53 -2.46 9.42
C ASP A 34 2.87 -1.14 10.13
N LEU A 35 2.65 -0.01 9.48
CA LEU A 35 3.01 1.30 10.04
C LEU A 35 2.30 1.59 11.36
N THR A 36 1.03 1.23 11.50
CA THR A 36 0.29 1.44 12.74
C THR A 36 0.95 0.70 13.91
N LEU A 37 1.42 -0.53 13.68
CA LEU A 37 2.14 -1.29 14.70
C LEU A 37 3.48 -0.62 15.04
N GLU A 38 4.23 -0.19 14.03
CA GLU A 38 5.51 0.49 14.25
C GLU A 38 5.36 1.80 15.03
N LEU A 39 4.30 2.57 14.75
CA LEU A 39 3.98 3.80 15.49
C LEU A 39 3.65 3.49 16.96
N ASN A 40 2.83 2.48 17.21
CA ASN A 40 2.43 2.09 18.55
C ASN A 40 3.60 1.51 19.37
N GLU A 41 4.53 0.83 18.72
CA GLU A 41 5.72 0.27 19.36
C GLU A 41 6.91 1.23 19.42
N TRP A 42 6.73 2.48 19.00
CA TRP A 42 7.76 3.52 18.95
C TRP A 42 8.95 3.16 18.04
N LYS A 43 8.78 2.21 17.13
CA LYS A 43 9.79 1.86 16.11
C LYS A 43 9.89 2.90 15.01
N ALA A 44 8.76 3.53 14.68
CA ALA A 44 8.71 4.66 13.77
C ALA A 44 8.20 5.90 14.52
N GLN A 45 8.87 7.03 14.37
CA GLN A 45 8.54 8.29 15.04
C GLN A 45 8.60 9.46 14.05
N PRO A 46 7.83 9.43 12.95
CA PRO A 46 7.84 10.52 11.97
C PRO A 46 7.18 11.77 12.54
N ALA A 47 7.61 12.93 12.08
CA ALA A 47 6.94 14.19 12.39
C ALA A 47 5.69 14.40 11.54
N VAL A 48 5.64 13.78 10.36
CA VAL A 48 4.54 13.89 9.39
C VAL A 48 4.16 12.51 8.88
N VAL A 49 2.86 12.26 8.79
CA VAL A 49 2.30 11.05 8.15
C VAL A 49 1.43 11.50 6.98
N ILE A 50 1.67 10.92 5.81
CA ILE A 50 0.90 11.19 4.59
C ILE A 50 0.04 9.96 4.28
N ASP A 51 -1.28 10.15 4.31
CA ASP A 51 -2.25 9.11 3.94
C ASP A 51 -2.40 9.05 2.42
N LEU A 52 -2.09 7.90 1.83
CA LEU A 52 -2.16 7.68 0.40
C LEU A 52 -3.51 7.11 -0.07
N LYS A 53 -4.40 6.76 0.84
CA LYS A 53 -5.65 6.03 0.50
C LYS A 53 -6.60 6.79 -0.42
N LYS A 54 -6.50 8.11 -0.47
CA LYS A 54 -7.33 8.95 -1.36
C LYS A 54 -6.77 9.12 -2.76
N LEU A 55 -5.59 8.57 -3.04
CA LEU A 55 -4.98 8.61 -4.37
C LEU A 55 -5.59 7.53 -5.27
N LYS A 56 -6.80 7.76 -5.75
CA LYS A 56 -7.53 6.78 -6.58
C LYS A 56 -6.82 6.43 -7.88
N GLU A 57 -5.99 7.32 -8.39
CA GLU A 57 -5.18 7.08 -9.58
C GLU A 57 -4.13 5.96 -9.41
N LEU A 58 -3.84 5.53 -8.17
CA LEU A 58 -2.95 4.43 -7.86
C LEU A 58 -3.68 3.13 -7.50
N ASP A 59 -5.01 3.10 -7.62
CA ASP A 59 -5.84 1.93 -7.34
C ASP A 59 -6.52 1.46 -8.63
N TYR A 60 -5.89 0.51 -9.31
CA TYR A 60 -6.40 -0.03 -10.56
C TYR A 60 -5.77 -1.39 -10.89
N ILE A 61 -6.46 -2.16 -11.71
CA ILE A 61 -5.94 -3.37 -12.37
C ILE A 61 -6.36 -3.28 -13.84
N LYS A 62 -5.40 -3.25 -14.75
CA LYS A 62 -5.70 -3.14 -16.19
C LYS A 62 -4.68 -3.88 -17.04
N VAL A 63 -5.08 -4.20 -18.26
CA VAL A 63 -4.21 -4.80 -19.28
C VAL A 63 -4.05 -3.80 -20.43
N GLU A 64 -2.81 -3.48 -20.76
CA GLU A 64 -2.45 -2.60 -21.87
C GLU A 64 -1.32 -3.22 -22.67
N ASN A 65 -1.53 -3.42 -23.99
CA ASN A 65 -0.51 -3.94 -24.90
C ASN A 65 0.13 -5.26 -24.41
N GLY A 66 -0.67 -6.17 -23.86
CA GLY A 66 -0.19 -7.45 -23.34
C GLY A 66 0.50 -7.37 -21.97
N ILE A 67 0.48 -6.23 -21.33
CA ILE A 67 1.07 -6.00 -20.01
C ILE A 67 -0.04 -5.83 -18.98
N VAL A 68 0.02 -6.58 -17.88
CA VAL A 68 -0.86 -6.39 -16.72
C VAL A 68 -0.26 -5.30 -15.84
N ARG A 69 -1.04 -4.24 -15.58
CA ARG A 69 -0.66 -3.13 -14.71
C ARG A 69 -1.52 -3.12 -13.47
N ILE A 70 -0.88 -3.03 -12.31
CA ILE A 70 -1.55 -3.02 -11.02
C ILE A 70 -1.09 -1.77 -10.25
N GLY A 71 -2.03 -0.95 -9.81
CA GLY A 71 -1.72 0.23 -9.01
C GLY A 71 -1.20 -0.15 -7.63
N ALA A 72 -0.27 0.65 -7.11
CA ALA A 72 0.37 0.38 -5.82
C ALA A 72 -0.60 0.35 -4.63
N LEU A 73 -1.73 1.05 -4.72
CA LEU A 73 -2.74 1.09 -3.67
C LEU A 73 -3.86 0.06 -3.85
N THR A 74 -3.74 -0.83 -4.82
CA THR A 74 -4.68 -1.95 -4.99
C THR A 74 -4.54 -2.90 -3.80
N SER A 75 -5.65 -3.24 -3.15
CA SER A 75 -5.64 -4.12 -1.99
C SER A 75 -5.39 -5.58 -2.39
N HIS A 76 -4.90 -6.38 -1.45
CA HIS A 76 -4.77 -7.83 -1.68
C HIS A 76 -6.13 -8.47 -2.00
N ALA A 77 -7.21 -8.00 -1.37
CA ALA A 77 -8.56 -8.49 -1.64
C ALA A 77 -8.99 -8.21 -3.09
N GLU A 78 -8.69 -7.03 -3.63
CA GLU A 78 -8.99 -6.69 -5.02
C GLU A 78 -8.20 -7.55 -6.01
N VAL A 79 -6.92 -7.78 -5.74
CA VAL A 79 -6.08 -8.68 -6.56
C VAL A 79 -6.62 -10.11 -6.52
N ALA A 80 -6.98 -10.60 -5.34
CA ALA A 80 -7.51 -11.95 -5.13
C ALA A 80 -8.91 -12.16 -5.73
N ALA A 81 -9.65 -11.09 -6.01
CA ALA A 81 -10.97 -11.15 -6.63
C ALA A 81 -10.96 -10.89 -8.15
N ASN A 82 -9.80 -10.59 -8.73
CA ASN A 82 -9.70 -10.19 -10.13
C ASN A 82 -9.42 -11.37 -11.04
N ASP A 83 -10.30 -11.57 -12.05
CA ASP A 83 -10.20 -12.69 -12.99
C ASP A 83 -8.97 -12.60 -13.89
N ILE A 84 -8.56 -11.40 -14.29
CA ILE A 84 -7.36 -11.20 -15.12
C ILE A 84 -6.10 -11.68 -14.37
N ILE A 85 -5.99 -11.36 -13.10
CA ILE A 85 -4.87 -11.80 -12.26
C ILE A 85 -4.92 -13.31 -12.05
N ARG A 86 -6.08 -13.86 -11.76
CA ARG A 86 -6.26 -15.31 -11.59
C ARG A 86 -5.80 -16.09 -12.82
N GLU A 87 -6.17 -15.62 -14.01
CA GLU A 87 -5.91 -16.34 -15.26
C GLU A 87 -4.50 -16.12 -15.80
N ASN A 88 -3.89 -14.94 -15.57
CA ASN A 88 -2.64 -14.55 -16.20
C ASN A 88 -1.46 -14.45 -15.24
N VAL A 89 -1.71 -14.22 -13.95
CA VAL A 89 -0.67 -14.06 -12.92
C VAL A 89 -1.06 -14.90 -11.70
N HIS A 90 -1.24 -16.20 -11.92
CA HIS A 90 -1.81 -17.11 -10.93
C HIS A 90 -1.00 -17.16 -9.61
N ILE A 91 0.32 -17.06 -9.67
CA ILE A 91 1.16 -17.04 -8.46
C ILE A 91 0.86 -15.84 -7.57
N LEU A 92 0.62 -14.67 -8.15
CA LEU A 92 0.24 -13.47 -7.40
C LEU A 92 -1.16 -13.61 -6.82
N TYR A 93 -2.09 -14.16 -7.60
CA TYR A 93 -3.44 -14.45 -7.14
C TYR A 93 -3.44 -15.33 -5.90
N ASP A 94 -2.69 -16.43 -5.92
CA ASP A 94 -2.59 -17.35 -4.79
C ASP A 94 -1.92 -16.69 -3.59
N ALA A 95 -0.87 -15.92 -3.77
CA ALA A 95 -0.19 -15.20 -2.71
C ALA A 95 -1.14 -14.22 -2.01
N CYS A 96 -1.86 -13.40 -2.77
CA CYS A 96 -2.77 -12.40 -2.21
C CYS A 96 -3.96 -13.02 -1.47
N ARG A 97 -4.41 -14.20 -1.87
CA ARG A 97 -5.49 -14.91 -1.16
C ARG A 97 -5.07 -15.39 0.23
N GLN A 98 -3.78 -15.55 0.47
CA GLN A 98 -3.24 -16.16 1.69
C GLN A 98 -2.68 -15.12 2.67
N VAL A 99 -2.61 -13.85 2.27
CA VAL A 99 -2.10 -12.79 3.15
C VAL A 99 -3.01 -12.63 4.38
N GLY A 100 -2.44 -12.83 5.57
CA GLY A 100 -3.09 -12.54 6.85
C GLY A 100 -4.53 -13.04 6.98
N SER A 101 -5.44 -12.14 7.32
CA SER A 101 -6.88 -12.36 7.48
C SER A 101 -7.66 -11.63 6.38
N PRO A 102 -8.98 -11.90 6.23
CA PRO A 102 -9.83 -11.09 5.33
C PRO A 102 -9.77 -9.60 5.64
N GLN A 103 -9.71 -9.21 6.91
CA GLN A 103 -9.61 -7.82 7.33
C GLN A 103 -8.30 -7.19 6.87
N ILE A 104 -7.18 -7.88 7.05
CA ILE A 104 -5.87 -7.44 6.57
C ILE A 104 -5.85 -7.33 5.05
N ARG A 105 -6.40 -8.32 4.32
CA ARG A 105 -6.45 -8.30 2.85
C ARG A 105 -7.26 -7.14 2.30
N ASN A 106 -8.31 -6.70 3.01
CA ASN A 106 -9.11 -5.54 2.60
C ASN A 106 -8.37 -4.21 2.76
N LEU A 107 -7.44 -4.12 3.69
CA LEU A 107 -6.71 -2.89 4.00
C LEU A 107 -5.31 -2.85 3.37
N ALA A 108 -4.57 -3.94 3.45
CA ALA A 108 -3.19 -4.00 2.98
C ALA A 108 -3.13 -3.89 1.44
N THR A 109 -2.14 -3.15 0.97
CA THR A 109 -1.95 -2.89 -0.45
C THR A 109 -0.74 -3.64 -0.99
N LEU A 110 -0.73 -3.89 -2.30
CA LEU A 110 0.39 -4.53 -2.97
C LEU A 110 1.68 -3.68 -2.82
N GLY A 111 1.58 -2.37 -3.03
CA GLY A 111 2.71 -1.45 -2.86
C GLY A 111 3.24 -1.43 -1.44
N GLY A 112 2.36 -1.41 -0.44
CA GLY A 112 2.75 -1.47 0.97
C GLY A 112 3.52 -2.75 1.32
N ASN A 113 3.05 -3.89 0.84
CA ASN A 113 3.72 -5.18 1.03
C ASN A 113 5.15 -5.18 0.44
N ILE A 114 5.31 -4.71 -0.79
CA ILE A 114 6.60 -4.63 -1.47
C ILE A 114 7.53 -3.65 -0.76
N CYS A 115 7.05 -2.46 -0.40
CA CYS A 115 7.87 -1.42 0.22
C CYS A 115 8.31 -1.78 1.64
N GLN A 116 7.48 -2.47 2.40
CA GLN A 116 7.83 -2.97 3.73
C GLN A 116 8.92 -4.03 3.66
N SER A 117 8.91 -4.86 2.62
CA SER A 117 9.93 -5.89 2.36
C SER A 117 10.16 -6.83 3.56
N SER A 118 9.08 -7.16 4.29
CA SER A 118 9.16 -8.12 5.37
C SER A 118 9.57 -9.50 4.84
N VAL A 119 10.39 -10.23 5.60
CA VAL A 119 10.75 -11.62 5.27
C VAL A 119 9.53 -12.53 5.24
N ALA A 120 8.44 -12.14 5.87
CA ALA A 120 7.15 -12.84 5.87
C ALA A 120 6.19 -12.30 4.79
N GLY A 121 6.64 -11.40 3.91
CA GLY A 121 5.80 -10.82 2.86
C GLY A 121 5.48 -11.83 1.76
N ASP A 122 4.21 -12.18 1.60
CA ASP A 122 3.76 -13.23 0.69
C ASP A 122 3.82 -12.84 -0.79
N CYS A 123 3.87 -11.55 -1.10
CA CYS A 123 3.88 -11.03 -2.48
C CYS A 123 5.27 -10.64 -3.00
N LEU A 124 6.31 -10.92 -2.23
CA LEU A 124 7.68 -10.61 -2.63
C LEU A 124 8.28 -11.65 -3.56
#